data_028945b9a4d9efd540324936a930b0d6
#
_entry.id   028945b9a4d9efd540324936a930b0d6
#
_cell.length_a   1.000
_cell.length_b   1.000
_cell.length_c   1.000
_cell.angle_alpha   90.00
_cell.angle_beta   90.00
_cell.angle_gamma   90.00
#
_symmetry.space_group_name_H-M   'P 1'
#
loop_
_entity.id
_entity.type
_entity.pdbx_description
1 polymer ?
#
loop_
_entity_poly.entity_id
_entity_poly.type
_entity_poly.pdbx_seq_one_letter_code
_entity_poly.pdbx_strand_id
1 'polypeptide(L)'
;MIREFWVENFYSIKERQTLNFEAKNNADSFASVMVDDKVRLNKIAILYGANASGKSNMLFALQAVFALLRFPQINRERKIVCYHPFALSKGEPTNMGFSFYVNSVRYDYEVSYNENYILSETLNFYPKGYKALFY
;
A
#
# COMPACT_ATOMS: atom_id res chain seq x y z
N MET A 1 -11.06 4.56 3.35
CA MET A 1 -10.46 5.28 2.21
C MET A 1 -8.95 5.28 2.36
N ILE A 2 -8.18 5.02 1.29
CA ILE A 2 -6.71 4.97 1.36
C ILE A 2 -6.17 6.40 1.48
N ARG A 3 -5.25 6.60 2.43
CA ARG A 3 -4.48 7.82 2.64
C ARG A 3 -3.16 7.79 1.89
N GLU A 4 -2.46 6.65 2.01
CA GLU A 4 -1.12 6.45 1.46
C GLU A 4 -0.93 4.99 1.11
N PHE A 5 -0.21 4.72 0.03
CA PHE A 5 0.26 3.40 -0.36
C PHE A 5 1.74 3.48 -0.70
N TRP A 6 2.52 2.50 -0.28
CA TRP A 6 3.93 2.42 -0.61
C TRP A 6 4.34 0.99 -0.97
N VAL A 7 5.40 0.89 -1.75
CA VAL A 7 5.99 -0.37 -2.20
C VAL A 7 7.50 -0.24 -2.37
N GLU A 8 8.21 -1.32 -2.10
CA GLU A 8 9.65 -1.46 -2.22
C GLU A 8 9.99 -2.85 -2.76
N ASN A 9 11.05 -2.95 -3.57
CA ASN A 9 11.51 -4.16 -4.23
C ASN A 9 10.40 -4.88 -5.02
N PHE A 10 9.85 -4.21 -6.05
CA PHE A 10 8.77 -4.75 -6.87
C PHE A 10 8.89 -4.31 -8.33
N TYR A 11 9.01 -5.25 -9.26
CA TYR A 11 9.24 -5.01 -10.70
C TYR A 11 10.38 -4.02 -10.97
N SER A 12 10.09 -2.82 -11.49
CA SER A 12 11.08 -1.75 -11.72
C SER A 12 11.32 -0.85 -10.52
N ILE A 13 10.62 -1.08 -9.43
CA ILE A 13 10.71 -0.28 -8.20
C ILE A 13 11.72 -0.96 -7.28
N LYS A 14 12.92 -0.39 -7.14
CA LYS A 14 13.93 -0.88 -6.19
C LYS A 14 13.68 -0.32 -4.80
N GLU A 15 13.73 1.00 -4.68
CA GLU A 15 13.58 1.72 -3.43
C GLU A 15 12.13 2.12 -3.21
N ARG A 16 11.77 2.36 -1.95
CA ARG A 16 10.40 2.72 -1.56
C ARG A 16 9.84 3.87 -2.39
N GLN A 17 8.73 3.63 -3.04
CA GLN A 17 7.92 4.61 -3.72
C GLN A 17 6.56 4.72 -3.05
N THR A 18 6.07 5.94 -2.93
CA THR A 18 4.84 6.23 -2.18
C THR A 18 3.84 7.00 -3.04
N LEU A 19 2.58 6.56 -3.02
CA LEU A 19 1.42 7.31 -3.48
C LEU A 19 0.71 7.92 -2.29
N ASN A 20 0.60 9.24 -2.26
CA ASN A 20 -0.11 9.95 -1.21
C ASN A 20 -1.40 10.54 -1.77
N PHE A 21 -2.52 10.28 -1.08
CA PHE A 21 -3.86 10.76 -1.44
C PHE A 21 -4.32 11.93 -0.57
N GLU A 22 -3.48 12.46 0.33
CA GLU A 22 -3.84 13.63 1.11
C GLU A 22 -4.08 14.84 0.20
N ALA A 23 -5.21 15.49 0.42
CA ALA A 23 -5.57 16.69 -0.30
C ALA A 23 -4.92 17.93 0.34
N LYS A 24 -4.49 18.88 -0.48
CA LYS A 24 -4.04 20.20 0.01
C LYS A 24 -5.22 20.95 0.64
N ASN A 25 -4.93 21.88 1.56
CA ASN A 25 -5.92 22.62 2.34
C ASN A 25 -7.01 23.34 1.52
N ASN A 26 -6.74 23.68 0.25
CA ASN A 26 -7.67 24.35 -0.65
C ASN A 26 -8.31 23.40 -1.69
N ALA A 27 -8.29 22.08 -1.44
CA ALA A 27 -8.86 21.10 -2.35
C ALA A 27 -10.38 21.24 -2.46
N ASP A 28 -10.89 21.16 -3.68
CA ASP A 28 -12.34 21.18 -3.95
C ASP A 28 -13.04 20.03 -3.20
N SER A 29 -14.15 20.36 -2.56
CA SER A 29 -14.99 19.39 -1.84
C SER A 29 -15.59 18.31 -2.73
N PHE A 30 -15.72 18.57 -4.03
CA PHE A 30 -16.20 17.56 -5.00
C PHE A 30 -15.13 16.47 -5.24
N ALA A 31 -13.86 16.88 -5.38
CA ALA A 31 -12.75 15.97 -5.68
C ALA A 31 -12.09 15.36 -4.42
N SER A 32 -12.50 15.79 -3.23
CA SER A 32 -11.93 15.35 -1.96
C SER A 32 -13.01 15.11 -0.91
N VAL A 33 -12.66 14.43 0.17
CA VAL A 33 -13.55 14.15 1.31
C VAL A 33 -12.79 14.26 2.62
N MET A 34 -13.45 14.81 3.64
CA MET A 34 -12.94 14.75 5.02
C MET A 34 -13.14 13.33 5.55
N VAL A 35 -12.08 12.74 6.05
CA VAL A 35 -12.08 11.38 6.63
C VAL A 35 -11.90 11.42 8.15
N ASP A 36 -11.36 12.55 8.65
CA ASP A 36 -11.15 12.86 10.06
C ASP A 36 -11.19 14.39 10.19
N ASP A 37 -11.29 14.95 11.41
CA ASP A 37 -11.38 16.39 11.67
C ASP A 37 -10.26 17.22 11.02
N LYS A 38 -9.10 16.59 10.77
CA LYS A 38 -7.89 17.25 10.25
C LYS A 38 -7.42 16.72 8.91
N VAL A 39 -7.99 15.62 8.42
CA VAL A 39 -7.48 14.92 7.24
C VAL A 39 -8.51 14.91 6.13
N ARG A 40 -8.12 15.44 4.99
CA ARG A 40 -8.89 15.43 3.75
C ARG A 40 -8.15 14.58 2.73
N LEU A 41 -8.86 13.68 2.05
CA LEU A 41 -8.28 12.79 1.05
C LEU A 41 -8.89 13.05 -0.33
N ASN A 42 -8.06 12.95 -1.36
CA ASN A 42 -8.48 13.01 -2.75
C ASN A 42 -9.23 11.72 -3.12
N LYS A 43 -10.36 11.85 -3.81
CA LYS A 43 -11.14 10.72 -4.35
C LYS A 43 -10.52 10.14 -5.61
N ILE A 44 -9.69 10.93 -6.30
CA ILE A 44 -9.06 10.59 -7.57
C ILE A 44 -7.59 10.97 -7.50
N ALA A 45 -6.72 10.10 -8.01
CA ALA A 45 -5.32 10.39 -8.25
C ALA A 45 -4.97 10.05 -9.70
N ILE A 46 -4.14 10.85 -10.32
CA ILE A 46 -3.69 10.66 -11.70
C ILE A 46 -2.18 10.45 -11.68
N LEU A 47 -1.73 9.31 -12.21
CA LEU A 47 -0.31 9.02 -12.43
C LEU A 47 0.07 9.38 -13.86
N TYR A 48 0.98 10.32 -14.00
CA TYR A 48 1.52 10.70 -15.31
C TYR A 48 3.05 10.67 -15.30
N GLY A 49 3.64 10.57 -16.48
CA GLY A 49 5.10 10.51 -16.63
C GLY A 49 5.49 9.80 -17.94
N ALA A 50 6.77 9.77 -18.25
CA ALA A 50 7.33 9.13 -19.43
C ALA A 50 6.98 7.63 -19.50
N ASN A 51 7.06 7.05 -20.70
CA ASN A 51 6.95 5.61 -20.86
C ASN A 51 8.07 4.91 -20.07
N ALA A 52 7.78 3.72 -19.55
CA ALA A 52 8.69 2.94 -18.70
C ALA A 52 9.07 3.57 -17.35
N SER A 53 8.41 4.65 -16.90
CA SER A 53 8.68 5.30 -15.59
C SER A 53 8.14 4.56 -14.37
N GLY A 54 7.57 3.36 -14.52
CA GLY A 54 7.07 2.56 -13.41
C GLY A 54 5.61 2.79 -13.01
N LYS A 55 4.84 3.64 -13.72
CA LYS A 55 3.42 3.93 -13.41
C LYS A 55 2.56 2.66 -13.28
N SER A 56 2.65 1.78 -14.26
CA SER A 56 1.91 0.51 -14.25
C SER A 56 2.36 -0.40 -13.11
N ASN A 57 3.65 -0.40 -12.78
CA ASN A 57 4.18 -1.23 -11.69
C ASN A 57 3.68 -0.77 -10.32
N MET A 58 3.44 0.52 -10.14
CA MET A 58 2.78 1.04 -8.93
C MET A 58 1.33 0.55 -8.81
N LEU A 59 0.58 0.49 -9.93
CA LEU A 59 -0.78 -0.05 -9.94
C LEU A 59 -0.78 -1.57 -9.74
N PHE A 60 0.17 -2.30 -10.33
CA PHE A 60 0.34 -3.74 -10.09
C PHE A 60 0.70 -4.03 -8.63
N ALA A 61 1.52 -3.20 -7.99
CA ALA A 61 1.83 -3.34 -6.57
C ALA A 61 0.57 -3.16 -5.70
N LEU A 62 -0.26 -2.17 -6.01
CA LEU A 62 -1.54 -1.98 -5.32
C LEU A 62 -2.48 -3.18 -5.52
N GLN A 63 -2.53 -3.73 -6.72
CA GLN A 63 -3.28 -4.95 -7.00
C GLN A 63 -2.74 -6.15 -6.23
N ALA A 64 -1.41 -6.28 -6.14
CA ALA A 64 -0.75 -7.39 -5.44
C ALA A 64 -1.06 -7.40 -3.95
N VAL A 65 -1.01 -6.25 -3.27
CA VAL A 65 -1.35 -6.19 -1.84
C VAL A 65 -2.81 -6.53 -1.58
N PHE A 66 -3.74 -6.10 -2.44
CA PHE A 66 -5.13 -6.51 -2.33
C PHE A 66 -5.34 -8.00 -2.62
N ALA A 67 -4.56 -8.58 -3.54
CA ALA A 67 -4.60 -10.01 -3.80
C ALA A 67 -4.12 -10.83 -2.58
N LEU A 68 -3.05 -10.39 -1.91
CA LEU A 68 -2.57 -11.02 -0.66
C LEU A 68 -3.64 -11.01 0.43
N LEU A 69 -4.32 -9.88 0.62
CA LEU A 69 -5.38 -9.74 1.62
C LEU A 69 -6.63 -10.58 1.29
N ARG A 70 -7.00 -10.63 0.01
CA ARG A 70 -8.23 -11.31 -0.42
C ARG A 70 -8.08 -12.83 -0.51
N PHE A 71 -6.87 -13.28 -0.86
CA PHE A 71 -6.57 -14.69 -1.07
C PHE A 71 -5.43 -15.11 -0.14
N PRO A 72 -5.71 -15.34 1.15
CA PRO A 72 -4.69 -15.75 2.09
C PRO A 72 -4.02 -17.05 1.62
N GLN A 73 -2.70 -17.10 1.72
CA GLN A 73 -1.88 -18.23 1.30
C GLN A 73 -2.02 -19.39 2.31
N ILE A 74 -3.11 -20.11 2.23
CA ILE A 74 -3.42 -21.22 3.14
C ILE A 74 -2.53 -22.45 2.84
N ASN A 75 -2.08 -22.60 1.59
CA ASN A 75 -1.27 -23.73 1.18
C ASN A 75 0.22 -23.33 1.12
N ARG A 76 1.01 -23.83 2.07
CA ARG A 76 2.46 -23.60 2.18
C ARG A 76 3.29 -24.16 1.01
N GLU A 77 2.72 -25.03 0.19
CA GLU A 77 3.39 -25.62 -0.97
C GLU A 77 3.29 -24.76 -2.23
N ARG A 78 2.46 -23.72 -2.21
CA ARG A 78 2.29 -22.82 -3.35
C ARG A 78 3.10 -21.55 -3.18
N LYS A 79 3.83 -21.21 -4.25
CA LYS A 79 4.54 -19.93 -4.34
C LYS A 79 3.57 -18.75 -4.36
N ILE A 80 3.99 -17.65 -3.78
CA ILE A 80 3.23 -16.39 -3.80
C ILE A 80 3.31 -15.82 -5.22
N VAL A 81 2.22 -15.90 -5.96
CA VAL A 81 2.14 -15.53 -7.38
C VAL A 81 2.45 -14.06 -7.65
N CYS A 82 2.20 -13.17 -6.68
CA CYS A 82 2.47 -11.75 -6.80
C CYS A 82 3.88 -11.32 -6.33
N TYR A 83 4.80 -12.26 -6.12
CA TYR A 83 6.19 -11.95 -5.83
C TYR A 83 6.97 -11.70 -7.12
N HIS A 84 7.26 -10.44 -7.39
CA HIS A 84 8.01 -9.98 -8.56
C HIS A 84 9.08 -8.96 -8.12
N PRO A 85 10.20 -9.41 -7.52
CA PRO A 85 11.21 -8.50 -6.99
C PRO A 85 11.93 -7.74 -8.10
N PHE A 86 12.55 -6.64 -7.73
CA PHE A 86 13.43 -5.89 -8.63
C PHE A 86 14.56 -6.80 -9.14
N ALA A 87 14.90 -6.67 -10.42
CA ALA A 87 15.78 -7.62 -11.12
C ALA A 87 17.17 -7.79 -10.47
N LEU A 88 17.69 -6.76 -9.81
CA LEU A 88 19.00 -6.76 -9.13
C LEU A 88 18.90 -7.06 -7.62
N SER A 89 17.70 -7.25 -7.08
CA SER A 89 17.44 -7.60 -5.67
C SER A 89 16.64 -8.90 -5.57
N LYS A 90 16.90 -9.84 -6.45
CA LYS A 90 16.29 -11.17 -6.42
C LYS A 90 16.67 -11.90 -5.13
N GLY A 91 15.67 -12.42 -4.44
CA GLY A 91 15.87 -13.09 -3.14
C GLY A 91 15.63 -12.18 -1.93
N GLU A 92 15.61 -10.87 -2.11
CA GLU A 92 15.19 -9.94 -1.07
C GLU A 92 13.66 -9.84 -1.01
N PRO A 93 13.07 -9.58 0.16
CA PRO A 93 11.63 -9.47 0.29
C PRO A 93 11.07 -8.27 -0.45
N THR A 94 9.86 -8.41 -0.96
CA THR A 94 9.02 -7.28 -1.35
C THR A 94 8.31 -6.75 -0.11
N ASN A 95 8.37 -5.44 0.10
CA ASN A 95 7.71 -4.75 1.21
C ASN A 95 6.62 -3.84 0.65
N MET A 96 5.44 -3.89 1.24
CA MET A 96 4.31 -3.06 0.86
C MET A 96 3.53 -2.62 2.09
N GLY A 97 2.89 -1.49 1.99
CA GLY A 97 1.97 -1.07 3.04
C GLY A 97 1.05 0.05 2.59
N PHE A 98 -0.01 0.25 3.35
CA PHE A 98 -0.93 1.36 3.13
C PHE A 98 -1.56 1.82 4.43
N SER A 99 -1.76 3.13 4.51
CA SER A 99 -2.58 3.78 5.53
C SER A 99 -3.98 4.00 4.98
N PHE A 100 -4.99 3.76 5.77
CA PHE A 100 -6.39 3.97 5.38
C PHE A 100 -7.28 4.36 6.55
N TYR A 101 -8.42 4.95 6.22
CA TYR A 101 -9.43 5.34 7.20
C TYR A 101 -10.69 4.50 7.03
N VAL A 102 -11.24 4.04 8.16
CA VAL A 102 -12.56 3.44 8.29
C VAL A 102 -13.25 4.11 9.48
N ASN A 103 -14.40 4.73 9.24
CA ASN A 103 -15.19 5.42 10.28
C ASN A 103 -14.33 6.40 11.11
N SER A 104 -13.53 7.23 10.43
CA SER A 104 -12.62 8.23 11.03
C SER A 104 -11.49 7.65 11.89
N VAL A 105 -11.31 6.34 11.88
CA VAL A 105 -10.17 5.68 12.55
C VAL A 105 -9.13 5.33 11.48
N ARG A 106 -7.86 5.71 11.73
CA ARG A 106 -6.74 5.36 10.88
C ARG A 106 -6.24 3.96 11.19
N TYR A 107 -5.90 3.25 10.12
CA TYR A 107 -5.23 1.95 10.12
C TYR A 107 -3.99 2.02 9.27
N ASP A 108 -2.90 1.38 9.71
CA ASP A 108 -1.68 1.20 8.94
C ASP A 108 -1.43 -0.31 8.82
N TYR A 109 -1.43 -0.79 7.59
CA TYR A 109 -1.13 -2.18 7.23
C TYR A 109 0.23 -2.25 6.55
N GLU A 110 1.05 -3.21 6.94
CA GLU A 110 2.35 -3.47 6.33
C GLU A 110 2.56 -4.97 6.17
N VAL A 111 3.13 -5.37 5.05
CA VAL A 111 3.47 -6.75 4.75
C VAL A 111 4.85 -6.83 4.11
N SER A 112 5.64 -7.81 4.54
CA SER A 112 6.90 -8.22 3.94
C SER A 112 6.80 -9.68 3.53
N TYR A 113 7.13 -10.00 2.28
CA TYR A 113 7.00 -11.35 1.76
C TYR A 113 8.07 -11.66 0.70
N ASN A 114 8.35 -12.94 0.53
CA ASN A 114 9.18 -13.48 -0.54
C ASN A 114 8.37 -14.45 -1.43
N GLU A 115 9.04 -15.21 -2.26
CA GLU A 115 8.41 -16.17 -3.16
C GLU A 115 7.58 -17.24 -2.42
N ASN A 116 7.97 -17.61 -1.19
CA ASN A 116 7.41 -18.76 -0.48
C ASN A 116 6.59 -18.39 0.76
N TYR A 117 6.91 -17.26 1.41
CA TYR A 117 6.38 -16.96 2.74
C TYR A 117 6.04 -15.49 2.91
N ILE A 118 5.03 -15.22 3.71
CA ILE A 118 4.88 -13.94 4.41
C ILE A 118 5.89 -13.93 5.54
N LEU A 119 6.80 -12.97 5.54
CA LEU A 119 7.87 -12.83 6.53
C LEU A 119 7.41 -12.02 7.74
N SER A 120 6.64 -10.99 7.48
CA SER A 120 5.99 -10.20 8.53
C SER A 120 4.69 -9.59 7.99
N GLU A 121 3.73 -9.46 8.86
CA GLU A 121 2.46 -8.81 8.58
C GLU A 121 2.00 -8.08 9.84
N THR A 122 1.66 -6.82 9.71
CA THR A 122 1.21 -6.01 10.84
C THR A 122 0.02 -5.15 10.45
N LEU A 123 -0.92 -5.02 11.37
CA LEU A 123 -2.01 -4.07 11.30
C LEU A 123 -2.04 -3.25 12.57
N ASN A 124 -1.79 -1.97 12.46
CA ASN A 124 -1.94 -1.03 13.56
C ASN A 124 -3.20 -0.20 13.36
N PHE A 125 -3.87 0.18 14.42
CA PHE A 125 -4.98 1.13 14.34
C PHE A 125 -4.81 2.26 15.37
N TYR A 126 -5.46 3.38 15.12
CA TYR A 126 -5.24 4.61 15.88
C TYR A 126 -6.57 5.15 16.42
N PRO A 127 -7.17 4.50 17.43
CA PRO A 127 -8.38 5.00 18.04
C PRO A 127 -8.05 6.31 18.78
N LYS A 128 -8.79 7.39 18.50
CA LYS A 128 -8.58 8.71 19.11
C LYS A 128 -7.14 9.24 18.98
N GLY A 129 -6.42 8.87 17.92
CA GLY A 129 -5.04 9.33 17.66
C GLY A 129 -3.93 8.55 18.38
N TYR A 130 -4.24 7.58 19.24
CA TYR A 130 -3.25 6.75 19.91
C TYR A 130 -3.02 5.44 19.12
N LYS A 131 -1.75 5.05 18.98
CA LYS A 131 -1.40 3.79 18.32
C LYS A 131 -1.80 2.61 19.22
N ALA A 132 -2.56 1.69 18.66
CA ALA A 132 -2.81 0.38 19.25
C ALA A 132 -2.46 -0.71 18.20
N LEU A 133 -1.86 -1.79 18.65
CA LEU A 133 -1.57 -2.93 17.80
C LEU A 133 -2.86 -3.74 17.63
N PHE A 134 -3.18 -4.12 16.40
CA PHE A 134 -4.31 -4.99 16.12
C PHE A 134 -3.85 -6.46 16.01
N TYR A 135 -2.78 -6.72 15.29
CA TYR A 135 -2.02 -7.97 15.25
C TYR A 135 -0.70 -7.80 14.46
#